data_4a5e82c0f7eef50d103deea69d99cf35
#
_entry.id   4a5e82c0f7eef50d103deea69d99cf35
#
_cell.length_a   1.000
_cell.length_b   1.000
_cell.length_c   1.000
_cell.angle_alpha   90.00
_cell.angle_beta   90.00
_cell.angle_gamma   90.00
#
_symmetry.space_group_name_H-M   'P 1'
#
loop_
_entity.id
_entity.type
_entity.pdbx_description
1 polymer ?
#
loop_
_entity_poly.entity_id
_entity_poly.type
_entity_poly.pdbx_seq_one_letter_code
_entity_poly.pdbx_strand_id
1 'polypeptide(L)'
;FELKYTENHEKVFYDSIHFFDDNLHGIAVGDPTQDCASIILTSDGGNTWNKIPCSKLPKFEENEAFFAASNTNIKTIGSTVWIASGGKKARILKSDDFGDTWQIFESPIIQGEGPQGIYSIDFADKNNGIAIGGDYSKPEENLRNKAITNDGGKTWLIVADGQNPNY
;
A
#
# COMPACT_ATOMS: atom_id res chain seq x y z
N PHE A 1 11.82 20.48 -16.68
CA PHE A 1 11.33 19.15 -16.25
C PHE A 1 11.53 18.18 -17.40
N GLU A 2 11.97 16.97 -17.10
CA GLU A 2 12.15 15.87 -18.04
C GLU A 2 11.21 14.74 -17.68
N LEU A 3 10.48 14.19 -18.68
CA LEU A 3 9.59 13.05 -18.48
C LEU A 3 10.43 11.77 -18.36
N LYS A 4 10.32 11.05 -17.24
CA LYS A 4 11.13 9.86 -16.95
C LYS A 4 10.37 8.54 -17.16
N TYR A 5 9.04 8.58 -17.08
CA TYR A 5 8.19 7.41 -17.30
C TYR A 5 6.84 7.82 -17.87
N THR A 6 6.30 7.00 -18.73
CA THR A 6 4.94 7.15 -19.26
C THR A 6 4.30 5.78 -19.44
N GLU A 7 3.03 5.68 -19.13
CA GLU A 7 2.20 4.51 -19.37
C GLU A 7 0.90 4.94 -20.04
N ASN A 8 0.57 4.29 -21.14
CA ASN A 8 -0.64 4.60 -21.89
C ASN A 8 -1.66 3.48 -21.71
N HIS A 9 -2.50 3.61 -20.68
CA HIS A 9 -3.62 2.72 -20.41
C HIS A 9 -4.75 3.52 -19.75
N GLU A 10 -6.00 3.27 -20.16
CA GLU A 10 -7.17 4.07 -19.71
C GLU A 10 -7.42 4.06 -18.21
N LYS A 11 -7.00 2.99 -17.52
CA LYS A 11 -7.16 2.80 -16.06
C LYS A 11 -5.90 3.12 -15.27
N VAL A 12 -4.83 3.62 -15.92
CA VAL A 12 -3.60 3.89 -15.19
C VAL A 12 -3.79 5.08 -14.26
N PHE A 13 -3.52 4.86 -12.99
CA PHE A 13 -3.51 5.87 -11.95
C PHE A 13 -2.47 5.49 -10.90
N TYR A 14 -1.49 6.35 -10.65
CA TYR A 14 -0.48 6.16 -9.62
C TYR A 14 -0.86 6.93 -8.38
N ASP A 15 -0.96 6.22 -7.26
CA ASP A 15 -1.47 6.70 -5.97
C ASP A 15 -0.37 7.30 -5.10
N SER A 16 0.81 6.69 -5.11
CA SER A 16 1.90 7.06 -4.22
C SER A 16 3.26 6.81 -4.84
N ILE A 17 4.24 7.58 -4.37
CA ILE A 17 5.65 7.45 -4.72
C ILE A 17 6.51 7.61 -3.48
N HIS A 18 7.53 6.78 -3.33
CA HIS A 18 8.47 6.85 -2.23
C HIS A 18 9.88 6.47 -2.67
N PHE A 19 10.89 7.12 -2.10
CA PHE A 19 12.29 6.70 -2.24
C PHE A 19 12.75 6.02 -0.96
N PHE A 20 13.57 4.98 -1.11
CA PHE A 20 14.22 4.31 0.01
C PHE A 20 15.35 5.18 0.59
N ASP A 21 15.86 4.80 1.76
CA ASP A 21 16.85 5.60 2.50
C ASP A 21 18.16 5.84 1.75
N ASP A 22 18.46 5.03 0.74
CA ASP A 22 19.66 5.18 -0.11
C ASP A 22 19.52 6.25 -1.21
N ASN A 23 18.32 6.79 -1.41
CA ASN A 23 17.97 7.76 -2.44
C ASN A 23 18.24 7.32 -3.90
N LEU A 24 18.57 6.05 -4.10
CA LEU A 24 18.76 5.44 -5.42
C LEU A 24 17.57 4.57 -5.80
N HIS A 25 17.10 3.72 -4.87
CA HIS A 25 15.91 2.93 -5.07
C HIS A 25 14.67 3.78 -4.78
N GLY A 26 13.67 3.62 -5.64
CA GLY A 26 12.38 4.26 -5.49
C GLY A 26 11.27 3.38 -6.05
N ILE A 27 10.08 3.60 -5.57
CA ILE A 27 8.88 2.86 -5.94
C ILE A 27 7.72 3.82 -6.14
N ALA A 28 6.95 3.63 -7.22
CA ALA A 28 5.62 4.22 -7.33
C ALA A 28 4.59 3.11 -7.50
N VAL A 29 3.45 3.32 -6.87
CA VAL A 29 2.37 2.34 -6.77
C VAL A 29 1.09 2.96 -7.28
N GLY A 30 0.35 2.20 -8.05
CA GLY A 30 -0.92 2.63 -8.61
C GLY A 30 -1.93 1.50 -8.70
N ASP A 31 -3.15 1.90 -8.98
CA ASP A 31 -4.31 1.02 -9.11
C ASP A 31 -4.08 -0.11 -10.13
N PRO A 32 -4.74 -1.24 -9.94
CA PRO A 32 -4.69 -2.37 -10.86
C PRO A 32 -5.16 -1.98 -12.27
N THR A 33 -4.31 -2.18 -13.25
CA THR A 33 -4.71 -2.15 -14.68
C THR A 33 -5.01 -3.56 -15.21
N GLN A 34 -4.62 -4.57 -14.46
CA GLN A 34 -4.88 -6.00 -14.65
C GLN A 34 -5.31 -6.61 -13.30
N ASP A 35 -4.93 -7.84 -13.02
CA ASP A 35 -5.22 -8.55 -11.75
C ASP A 35 -4.08 -8.41 -10.72
N CYS A 36 -3.35 -7.31 -10.75
CA CYS A 36 -2.26 -6.97 -9.82
C CYS A 36 -2.10 -5.46 -9.70
N ALA A 37 -1.44 -4.99 -8.63
CA ALA A 37 -1.03 -3.60 -8.47
C ALA A 37 -0.18 -3.11 -9.66
N SER A 38 -0.29 -1.84 -10.02
CA SER A 38 0.65 -1.20 -10.93
C SER A 38 1.85 -0.70 -10.13
N ILE A 39 3.00 -1.36 -10.26
CA ILE A 39 4.23 -0.99 -9.55
C ILE A 39 5.34 -0.70 -10.55
N ILE A 40 5.99 0.45 -10.40
CA ILE A 40 7.23 0.79 -11.11
C ILE A 40 8.35 1.02 -10.11
N LEU A 41 9.55 0.57 -10.46
CA LEU A 41 10.76 0.70 -9.64
C LEU A 41 11.84 1.49 -10.37
N THR A 42 12.64 2.22 -9.61
CA THR A 42 13.91 2.79 -10.01
C THR A 42 15.03 2.31 -9.11
N SER A 43 16.24 2.19 -9.65
CA SER A 43 17.49 1.92 -8.90
C SER A 43 18.58 2.95 -9.19
N ASP A 44 18.23 4.06 -9.82
CA ASP A 44 19.16 5.10 -10.27
C ASP A 44 18.72 6.53 -9.91
N GLY A 45 17.97 6.65 -8.82
CA GLY A 45 17.49 7.93 -8.31
C GLY A 45 16.38 8.54 -9.17
N GLY A 46 15.60 7.71 -9.86
CA GLY A 46 14.47 8.15 -10.69
C GLY A 46 14.85 8.54 -12.12
N ASN A 47 16.08 8.28 -12.55
CA ASN A 47 16.48 8.54 -13.94
C ASN A 47 15.81 7.55 -14.91
N THR A 48 15.66 6.30 -14.50
CA THR A 48 14.88 5.29 -15.24
C THR A 48 13.89 4.60 -14.30
N TRP A 49 12.72 4.23 -14.85
CA TRP A 49 11.67 3.52 -14.13
C TRP A 49 11.21 2.31 -14.93
N ASN A 50 11.05 1.17 -14.26
CA ASN A 50 10.68 -0.10 -14.87
C ASN A 50 9.42 -0.65 -14.20
N LYS A 51 8.40 -1.00 -15.01
CA LYS A 51 7.17 -1.64 -14.51
C LYS A 51 7.43 -3.10 -14.17
N ILE A 52 6.95 -3.53 -13.00
CA ILE A 52 6.98 -4.93 -12.60
C ILE A 52 5.84 -5.67 -13.33
N PRO A 53 6.13 -6.80 -13.99
CA PRO A 53 5.08 -7.59 -14.62
C PRO A 53 4.20 -8.28 -13.57
N CYS A 54 2.89 -8.38 -13.83
CA CYS A 54 1.91 -9.01 -12.93
C CYS A 54 2.27 -10.45 -12.52
N SER A 55 3.01 -11.17 -13.36
CA SER A 55 3.49 -12.51 -13.01
C SER A 55 4.44 -12.58 -11.81
N LYS A 56 5.00 -11.44 -11.39
CA LYS A 56 5.87 -11.30 -10.21
C LYS A 56 5.15 -10.71 -8.99
N LEU A 57 3.91 -10.29 -9.15
CA LEU A 57 3.14 -9.62 -8.11
C LEU A 57 2.02 -10.54 -7.58
N PRO A 58 1.61 -10.36 -6.32
CA PRO A 58 0.40 -11.00 -5.81
C PRO A 58 -0.83 -10.59 -6.62
N LYS A 59 -1.76 -11.51 -6.77
CA LYS A 59 -3.04 -11.22 -7.43
C LYS A 59 -3.94 -10.38 -6.53
N PHE A 60 -4.59 -9.40 -7.16
CA PHE A 60 -5.62 -8.59 -6.54
C PHE A 60 -7.01 -9.18 -6.79
N GLU A 61 -7.90 -8.94 -5.83
CA GLU A 61 -9.33 -9.19 -6.01
C GLU A 61 -9.95 -8.10 -6.90
N GLU A 62 -11.04 -8.44 -7.56
CA GLU A 62 -11.80 -7.44 -8.30
C GLU A 62 -12.26 -6.29 -7.37
N ASN A 63 -12.04 -5.05 -7.76
CA ASN A 63 -12.31 -3.85 -6.95
C ASN A 63 -11.43 -3.72 -5.68
N GLU A 64 -10.28 -4.34 -5.64
CA GLU A 64 -9.21 -3.99 -4.72
C GLU A 64 -8.36 -2.88 -5.34
N ALA A 65 -8.06 -1.84 -4.57
CA ALA A 65 -7.44 -0.62 -5.05
C ALA A 65 -6.57 0.05 -3.95
N PHE A 66 -5.99 1.19 -4.27
CA PHE A 66 -5.24 2.00 -3.31
C PHE A 66 -5.95 3.31 -3.00
N PHE A 67 -5.51 4.01 -1.96
CA PHE A 67 -6.06 5.31 -1.55
C PHE A 67 -4.99 6.39 -1.60
N ALA A 68 -5.00 7.19 -2.66
CA ALA A 68 -3.96 8.16 -2.98
C ALA A 68 -3.92 9.41 -2.07
N ALA A 69 -4.98 9.68 -1.31
CA ALA A 69 -5.21 10.99 -0.72
C ALA A 69 -4.07 11.56 0.14
N SER A 70 -3.25 10.72 0.75
CA SER A 70 -2.21 11.15 1.70
C SER A 70 -0.78 10.75 1.29
N ASN A 71 -0.60 9.91 0.27
CA ASN A 71 0.68 9.25 -0.05
C ASN A 71 1.25 8.43 1.13
N THR A 72 0.42 8.06 2.11
CA THR A 72 0.82 7.30 3.31
C THR A 72 0.32 5.86 3.31
N ASN A 73 -0.20 5.39 2.19
CA ASN A 73 -0.48 3.98 1.95
C ASN A 73 0.78 3.14 1.66
N ILE A 74 1.94 3.77 1.66
CA ILE A 74 3.26 3.15 1.44
C ILE A 74 4.26 3.61 2.52
N LYS A 75 5.10 2.68 3.00
CA LYS A 75 6.19 2.95 3.94
C LYS A 75 7.42 2.15 3.56
N THR A 76 8.61 2.76 3.68
CA THR A 76 9.91 2.09 3.49
C THR A 76 10.79 2.20 4.74
N ILE A 77 11.58 1.16 5.03
CA ILE A 77 12.66 1.16 6.03
C ILE A 77 13.80 0.28 5.51
N GLY A 78 14.94 0.87 5.22
CA GLY A 78 16.06 0.17 4.57
C GLY A 78 15.64 -0.38 3.21
N SER A 79 15.72 -1.68 2.99
CA SER A 79 15.27 -2.37 1.76
C SER A 79 13.81 -2.85 1.82
N THR A 80 13.15 -2.70 2.96
CA THR A 80 11.78 -3.19 3.14
C THR A 80 10.78 -2.11 2.73
N VAL A 81 9.72 -2.52 2.03
CA VAL A 81 8.56 -1.69 1.72
C VAL A 81 7.27 -2.41 2.07
N TRP A 82 6.32 -1.67 2.61
CA TRP A 82 4.94 -2.09 2.85
C TRP A 82 4.00 -1.19 2.06
N ILE A 83 2.97 -1.79 1.46
CA ILE A 83 1.93 -1.07 0.72
C ILE A 83 0.59 -1.59 1.21
N ALA A 84 -0.32 -0.68 1.54
CA ALA A 84 -1.66 -1.00 2.03
C ALA A 84 -2.71 -0.81 0.94
N SER A 85 -3.60 -1.79 0.78
CA SER A 85 -4.73 -1.74 -0.13
C SER A 85 -6.07 -1.59 0.61
N GLY A 86 -7.13 -1.42 -0.16
CA GLY A 86 -8.50 -1.34 0.33
C GLY A 86 -9.51 -1.70 -0.77
N GLY A 87 -10.79 -1.38 -0.55
CA GLY A 87 -11.87 -1.80 -1.41
C GLY A 87 -12.37 -3.19 -1.04
N LYS A 88 -12.43 -4.09 -2.01
CA LYS A 88 -12.89 -5.47 -1.82
C LYS A 88 -12.03 -6.23 -0.80
N LYS A 89 -10.74 -5.94 -0.76
CA LYS A 89 -9.77 -6.45 0.20
C LYS A 89 -8.92 -5.31 0.77
N ALA A 90 -8.63 -5.39 2.06
CA ALA A 90 -7.67 -4.55 2.76
C ALA A 90 -6.48 -5.40 3.17
N ARG A 91 -5.41 -5.34 2.40
CA ARG A 91 -4.25 -6.22 2.54
C ARG A 91 -2.96 -5.40 2.59
N ILE A 92 -1.90 -6.04 3.07
CA ILE A 92 -0.56 -5.47 3.08
C ILE A 92 0.31 -6.26 2.09
N LEU A 93 0.81 -5.58 1.06
CA LEU A 93 1.88 -6.08 0.22
C LEU A 93 3.20 -5.73 0.89
N LYS A 94 4.13 -6.68 0.94
CA LYS A 94 5.44 -6.50 1.54
C LYS A 94 6.54 -7.04 0.63
N SER A 95 7.60 -6.26 0.50
CA SER A 95 8.88 -6.67 -0.07
C SER A 95 9.99 -6.37 0.91
N ASP A 96 11.01 -7.22 1.00
CA ASP A 96 12.19 -7.02 1.83
C ASP A 96 13.47 -6.73 1.00
N ASP A 97 13.33 -6.61 -0.33
CA ASP A 97 14.40 -6.55 -1.31
C ASP A 97 14.19 -5.44 -2.37
N PHE A 98 13.80 -4.24 -1.93
CA PHE A 98 13.54 -3.06 -2.77
C PHE A 98 12.43 -3.25 -3.82
N GLY A 99 11.54 -4.22 -3.61
CA GLY A 99 10.42 -4.49 -4.51
C GLY A 99 10.68 -5.59 -5.55
N ASP A 100 11.76 -6.34 -5.43
CA ASP A 100 12.07 -7.43 -6.37
C ASP A 100 11.15 -8.65 -6.16
N THR A 101 10.85 -9.00 -4.90
CA THR A 101 9.92 -10.08 -4.55
C THR A 101 8.85 -9.61 -3.57
N TRP A 102 7.65 -10.19 -3.68
CA TRP A 102 6.48 -9.73 -2.94
C TRP A 102 5.74 -10.84 -2.21
N GLN A 103 5.29 -10.51 -1.03
CA GLN A 103 4.34 -11.29 -0.24
C GLN A 103 3.09 -10.44 0.04
N ILE A 104 1.95 -11.09 0.31
CA ILE A 104 0.72 -10.40 0.65
C ILE A 104 0.16 -10.98 1.95
N PHE A 105 -0.34 -10.11 2.83
CA PHE A 105 -0.88 -10.45 4.13
C PHE A 105 -2.27 -9.84 4.31
N GLU A 106 -3.18 -10.61 4.91
CA GLU A 106 -4.53 -10.15 5.22
C GLU A 106 -4.50 -9.15 6.39
N SER A 107 -5.39 -8.18 6.35
CA SER A 107 -5.60 -7.21 7.42
C SER A 107 -7.00 -7.40 8.02
N PRO A 108 -7.19 -7.15 9.32
CA PRO A 108 -8.51 -7.15 9.96
C PRO A 108 -9.29 -5.83 9.78
N ILE A 109 -8.70 -4.83 9.14
CA ILE A 109 -9.36 -3.55 8.84
C ILE A 109 -10.63 -3.81 8.02
N ILE A 110 -11.65 -2.98 8.21
CA ILE A 110 -12.92 -3.09 7.48
C ILE A 110 -12.68 -3.12 5.97
N GLN A 111 -13.36 -4.01 5.27
CA GLN A 111 -13.19 -4.26 3.84
C GLN A 111 -14.44 -4.89 3.25
N GLY A 112 -14.57 -4.90 1.93
CA GLY A 112 -15.68 -5.53 1.20
C GLY A 112 -16.38 -4.60 0.23
N GLU A 113 -16.29 -3.28 0.46
CA GLU A 113 -16.89 -2.25 -0.38
C GLU A 113 -15.84 -1.21 -0.81
N GLY A 114 -16.07 -0.51 -1.92
CA GLY A 114 -15.13 0.45 -2.50
C GLY A 114 -14.58 1.51 -1.53
N PRO A 115 -15.41 2.13 -0.66
CA PRO A 115 -14.93 3.14 0.28
C PRO A 115 -14.15 2.59 1.49
N GLN A 116 -14.10 1.26 1.67
CA GLN A 116 -13.50 0.63 2.85
C GLN A 116 -12.05 0.25 2.63
N GLY A 117 -11.24 0.26 3.67
CA GLY A 117 -9.87 -0.26 3.60
C GLY A 117 -8.86 0.48 4.45
N ILE A 118 -7.58 0.28 4.14
CA ILE A 118 -6.47 0.93 4.82
C ILE A 118 -6.10 2.19 4.03
N TYR A 119 -6.08 3.33 4.70
CA TYR A 119 -5.75 4.63 4.07
C TYR A 119 -4.33 5.07 4.36
N SER A 120 -3.78 4.62 5.48
CA SER A 120 -2.46 5.00 5.94
C SER A 120 -1.80 3.86 6.71
N ILE A 121 -0.50 3.74 6.52
CA ILE A 121 0.35 2.76 7.20
C ILE A 121 1.64 3.44 7.63
N ASP A 122 2.12 3.15 8.83
CA ASP A 122 3.43 3.59 9.28
C ASP A 122 4.12 2.51 10.13
N PHE A 123 5.43 2.50 10.10
CA PHE A 123 6.27 1.58 10.85
C PHE A 123 7.33 2.35 11.62
N ALA A 124 7.43 2.09 12.91
CA ALA A 124 8.47 2.64 13.77
C ALA A 124 9.81 1.93 13.56
N ASP A 125 9.77 0.65 13.23
CA ASP A 125 10.89 -0.21 12.87
C ASP A 125 10.40 -1.35 11.96
N LYS A 126 11.29 -2.30 11.59
CA LYS A 126 10.92 -3.41 10.68
C LYS A 126 9.88 -4.38 11.23
N ASN A 127 9.55 -4.33 12.53
CA ASN A 127 8.60 -5.23 13.18
C ASN A 127 7.31 -4.51 13.61
N ASN A 128 7.43 -3.28 14.12
CA ASN A 128 6.33 -2.57 14.78
C ASN A 128 5.70 -1.53 13.86
N GLY A 129 4.43 -1.72 13.54
CA GLY A 129 3.69 -0.82 12.66
C GLY A 129 2.23 -0.64 13.08
N ILE A 130 1.61 0.36 12.48
CA ILE A 130 0.20 0.70 12.62
C ILE A 130 -0.43 0.88 11.24
N ALA A 131 -1.66 0.42 11.09
CA ALA A 131 -2.51 0.65 9.93
C ALA A 131 -3.79 1.37 10.39
N ILE A 132 -4.17 2.41 9.67
CA ILE A 132 -5.37 3.19 9.92
C ILE A 132 -6.19 3.22 8.64
N GLY A 133 -7.50 3.01 8.78
CA GLY A 133 -8.42 2.99 7.67
C GLY A 133 -9.85 3.22 8.14
N GLY A 134 -10.80 2.66 7.44
CA GLY A 134 -12.21 2.81 7.77
C GLY A 134 -13.10 2.73 6.54
N ASP A 135 -14.22 3.46 6.60
CA ASP A 135 -15.16 3.66 5.51
C ASP A 135 -15.39 5.16 5.31
N TYR A 136 -14.79 5.77 4.28
CA TYR A 136 -14.92 7.23 4.08
C TYR A 136 -16.34 7.68 3.73
N SER A 137 -17.24 6.77 3.39
CA SER A 137 -18.67 7.08 3.22
C SER A 137 -19.42 7.16 4.56
N LYS A 138 -18.80 6.70 5.65
CA LYS A 138 -19.35 6.66 7.01
C LYS A 138 -18.34 7.17 8.04
N PRO A 139 -17.97 8.45 8.01
CA PRO A 139 -16.86 8.99 8.80
C PRO A 139 -17.08 8.91 10.32
N GLU A 140 -18.30 8.71 10.78
CA GLU A 140 -18.63 8.54 12.21
C GLU A 140 -18.43 7.08 12.69
N GLU A 141 -18.25 6.12 11.78
CA GLU A 141 -17.96 4.73 12.17
C GLU A 141 -16.50 4.57 12.58
N ASN A 142 -16.28 3.86 13.69
CA ASN A 142 -14.96 3.65 14.27
C ASN A 142 -14.66 2.18 14.57
N LEU A 143 -15.40 1.26 13.92
CA LEU A 143 -15.19 -0.17 14.04
C LEU A 143 -14.15 -0.66 13.03
N ARG A 144 -13.22 -1.49 13.51
CA ARG A 144 -12.19 -2.14 12.68
C ARG A 144 -11.40 -1.16 11.80
N ASN A 145 -11.09 0.00 12.33
CA ASN A 145 -10.41 1.07 11.59
C ASN A 145 -8.96 1.30 12.03
N LYS A 146 -8.49 0.62 13.08
CA LYS A 146 -7.11 0.72 13.59
C LYS A 146 -6.56 -0.66 13.89
N ALA A 147 -5.37 -0.97 13.38
CA ALA A 147 -4.68 -2.23 13.66
C ALA A 147 -3.19 -2.00 13.87
N ILE A 148 -2.57 -2.84 14.68
CA ILE A 148 -1.13 -2.85 14.92
C ILE A 148 -0.53 -4.21 14.54
N THR A 149 0.75 -4.18 14.20
CA THR A 149 1.60 -5.36 13.99
C THR A 149 2.86 -5.27 14.86
N ASN A 150 3.42 -6.42 15.24
CA ASN A 150 4.72 -6.55 15.91
C ASN A 150 5.62 -7.60 15.24
N ASP A 151 5.23 -8.07 14.06
CA ASP A 151 5.94 -9.09 13.28
C ASP A 151 6.27 -8.65 11.84
N GLY A 152 6.31 -7.33 11.63
CA GLY A 152 6.66 -6.73 10.34
C GLY A 152 5.52 -6.77 9.32
N GLY A 153 4.28 -6.73 9.79
CA GLY A 153 3.10 -6.66 8.93
C GLY A 153 2.58 -8.01 8.45
N LYS A 154 3.06 -9.11 9.02
CA LYS A 154 2.58 -10.46 8.67
C LYS A 154 1.24 -10.77 9.33
N THR A 155 1.09 -10.34 10.60
CA THR A 155 -0.19 -10.42 11.32
C THR A 155 -0.56 -9.07 11.92
N TRP A 156 -1.86 -8.81 12.03
CA TRP A 156 -2.41 -7.55 12.49
C TRP A 156 -3.51 -7.77 13.51
N LEU A 157 -3.53 -6.95 14.55
CA LEU A 157 -4.53 -6.98 15.61
C LEU A 157 -5.30 -5.66 15.65
N ILE A 158 -6.62 -5.73 15.67
CA ILE A 158 -7.47 -4.56 15.90
C ILE A 158 -7.19 -4.00 17.28
N VAL A 159 -7.05 -2.68 17.36
CA VAL A 159 -6.88 -1.94 18.61
C VAL A 159 -7.89 -0.81 18.72
N ALA A 160 -8.28 -0.47 19.95
CA ALA A 160 -9.23 0.61 20.24
C ALA A 160 -10.50 0.53 19.37
N ASP A 161 -11.04 -0.69 19.18
CA ASP A 161 -12.23 -0.93 18.38
C ASP A 161 -13.44 -0.18 18.97
N GLY A 162 -14.17 0.55 18.15
CA GLY A 162 -15.27 1.39 18.59
C GLY A 162 -14.88 2.61 19.43
N GLN A 163 -13.59 2.98 19.51
CA GLN A 163 -13.09 4.11 20.27
C GLN A 163 -12.57 5.23 19.35
N ASN A 164 -12.66 6.48 19.82
CA ASN A 164 -12.08 7.61 19.10
C ASN A 164 -10.54 7.51 18.99
N PRO A 165 -9.93 8.11 17.97
CA PRO A 165 -10.60 8.88 16.92
C PRO A 165 -11.38 7.97 15.97
N ASN A 166 -12.45 8.55 15.42
CA ASN A 166 -13.10 7.99 14.23
C ASN A 166 -12.12 8.02 13.05
N TYR A 167 -12.54 7.49 11.94
CA TYR A 167 -11.74 7.54 10.71
C TYR A 167 -11.32 8.99 10.39
#